data_56301f538430fde0c4e9e4d75ea1397e
#
_entry.id   56301f538430fde0c4e9e4d75ea1397e
#
_cell.length_a   1.000
_cell.length_b   1.000
_cell.length_c   1.000
_cell.angle_alpha   90.00
_cell.angle_beta   90.00
_cell.angle_gamma   90.00
#
_symmetry.space_group_name_H-M   'P 1'
#
loop_
_entity.id
_entity.type
_entity.pdbx_description
1 polymer ?
#
loop_
_entity_poly.entity_id
_entity_poly.type
_entity_poly.pdbx_seq_one_letter_code
_entity_poly.pdbx_strand_id
1 'polypeptide(L)'
;MTLREYILFWQETYDRHQSRPTTYAAHNYVFKNHILPSLGDIPLSELTSEIVGEFLEERRRFGNHRPGSSGLGEETMRHIHRLLQQCLDQAIRDGLMSDNPARAFRYSKPKKVNANVLTPLEMEDYLDTAERLGHLPMFMLALTAGLRQGELIALKWNDLNVKNRTLTISEQRSVERRELIEYGSETRTITLASEVVDLLIMEHAKNPNSPLMFMHPATQRPYSPQMVRRMHNEIIKEAGLDHIRFTDLRHTCAVLSLQNGMETKELARMLGHYRPSITRQNYEPYLLRMAKKEADIPKEATQRELQQAANILENLLKF
;
A
#
# COMPACT_ATOMS: atom_id res chain seq x y z
N MET A 1 -32.32 19.27 10.27
CA MET A 1 -31.08 18.46 10.45
C MET A 1 -29.99 19.11 9.64
N THR A 2 -28.88 19.47 10.28
CA THR A 2 -27.69 19.98 9.61
C THR A 2 -26.87 18.83 8.98
N LEU A 3 -25.97 19.15 8.06
CA LEU A 3 -25.06 18.16 7.50
C LEU A 3 -24.17 17.53 8.59
N ARG A 4 -23.77 18.29 9.62
CA ARG A 4 -23.00 17.80 10.77
C ARG A 4 -23.74 16.71 11.53
N GLU A 5 -24.99 16.98 11.89
CA GLU A 5 -25.85 16.02 12.61
C GLU A 5 -26.03 14.76 11.80
N TYR A 6 -26.25 14.90 10.51
CA TYR A 6 -26.40 13.75 9.62
C TYR A 6 -25.10 12.95 9.44
N ILE A 7 -23.95 13.59 9.25
CA ILE A 7 -22.66 12.88 9.14
C ILE A 7 -22.37 12.07 10.39
N LEU A 8 -22.61 12.61 11.59
CA LEU A 8 -22.44 11.88 12.85
C LEU A 8 -23.37 10.67 12.92
N PHE A 9 -24.63 10.84 12.57
CA PHE A 9 -25.58 9.73 12.47
C PHE A 9 -25.12 8.69 11.44
N TRP A 10 -24.73 9.11 10.25
CA TRP A 10 -24.28 8.24 9.17
C TRP A 10 -23.02 7.44 9.55
N GLN A 11 -22.07 8.08 10.21
CA GLN A 11 -20.85 7.41 10.67
C GLN A 11 -21.13 6.31 11.70
N GLU A 12 -21.99 6.56 12.67
CA GLU A 12 -22.30 5.56 13.71
C GLU A 12 -23.23 4.46 13.18
N THR A 13 -24.19 4.79 12.31
CA THR A 13 -25.21 3.83 11.84
C THR A 13 -24.73 2.99 10.68
N TYR A 14 -23.99 3.56 9.74
CA TYR A 14 -23.63 2.90 8.49
C TYR A 14 -22.12 2.66 8.36
N ASP A 15 -21.29 3.71 8.47
CA ASP A 15 -19.86 3.63 8.11
C ASP A 15 -19.09 2.73 9.06
N ARG A 16 -19.34 2.85 10.36
CA ARG A 16 -18.66 2.08 11.41
C ARG A 16 -18.85 0.56 11.25
N HIS A 17 -20.02 0.15 10.77
CA HIS A 17 -20.37 -1.27 10.62
C HIS A 17 -19.98 -1.86 9.26
N GLN A 18 -19.86 -1.02 8.24
CA GLN A 18 -19.56 -1.46 6.87
C GLN A 18 -18.08 -1.27 6.49
N SER A 19 -17.40 -0.33 7.15
CA SER A 19 -16.02 0.01 6.83
C SER A 19 -15.03 -0.71 7.73
N ARG A 20 -13.86 -1.06 7.16
CA ARG A 20 -12.73 -1.50 7.98
C ARG A 20 -12.28 -0.37 8.91
N PRO A 21 -11.70 -0.66 10.09
CA PRO A 21 -11.28 0.36 11.06
C PRO A 21 -10.42 1.47 10.46
N THR A 22 -9.47 1.11 9.59
CA THR A 22 -8.62 2.09 8.89
C THR A 22 -9.38 2.97 7.90
N THR A 23 -10.38 2.42 7.24
CA THR A 23 -11.26 3.16 6.31
C THR A 23 -12.14 4.13 7.10
N TYR A 24 -12.76 3.66 8.17
CA TYR A 24 -13.54 4.51 9.08
C TYR A 24 -12.71 5.67 9.65
N ALA A 25 -11.48 5.38 10.09
CA ALA A 25 -10.57 6.43 10.57
C ALA A 25 -10.22 7.45 9.48
N ALA A 26 -10.01 7.00 8.23
CA ALA A 26 -9.77 7.88 7.10
C ALA A 26 -10.99 8.72 6.76
N HIS A 27 -12.19 8.14 6.77
CA HIS A 27 -13.45 8.87 6.57
C HIS A 27 -13.66 9.93 7.65
N ASN A 28 -13.47 9.56 8.92
CA ASN A 28 -13.56 10.49 10.03
C ASN A 28 -12.56 11.65 9.90
N TYR A 29 -11.33 11.37 9.47
CA TYR A 29 -10.34 12.41 9.20
C TYR A 29 -10.83 13.40 8.11
N VAL A 30 -11.36 12.88 7.01
CA VAL A 30 -11.87 13.71 5.91
C VAL A 30 -13.05 14.55 6.34
N PHE A 31 -14.02 13.97 7.03
CA PHE A 31 -15.16 14.73 7.56
C PHE A 31 -14.72 15.84 8.50
N LYS A 32 -13.92 15.50 9.52
CA LYS A 32 -13.50 16.43 10.56
C LYS A 32 -12.64 17.59 10.05
N ASN A 33 -11.72 17.31 9.12
CA ASN A 33 -10.72 18.30 8.73
C ASN A 33 -11.04 19.02 7.42
N HIS A 34 -11.92 18.47 6.59
CA HIS A 34 -12.22 19.07 5.28
C HIS A 34 -13.68 19.42 5.08
N ILE A 35 -14.64 18.56 5.45
CA ILE A 35 -16.06 18.76 5.12
C ILE A 35 -16.78 19.57 6.20
N LEU A 36 -16.73 19.13 7.45
CA LEU A 36 -17.48 19.75 8.55
C LEU A 36 -17.12 21.21 8.84
N PRO A 37 -15.86 21.67 8.69
CA PRO A 37 -15.54 23.07 8.94
C PRO A 37 -16.25 24.06 8.00
N SER A 38 -16.55 23.65 6.76
CA SER A 38 -17.16 24.52 5.74
C SER A 38 -18.65 24.24 5.53
N LEU A 39 -19.06 22.97 5.57
CA LEU A 39 -20.44 22.58 5.22
C LEU A 39 -21.26 22.09 6.43
N GLY A 40 -20.61 21.84 7.57
CA GLY A 40 -21.25 21.12 8.68
C GLY A 40 -22.52 21.76 9.23
N ASP A 41 -22.59 23.08 9.28
CA ASP A 41 -23.66 23.79 9.93
C ASP A 41 -24.81 24.15 8.97
N ILE A 42 -24.68 23.77 7.69
CA ILE A 42 -25.70 24.00 6.66
C ILE A 42 -26.80 22.92 6.79
N PRO A 43 -28.10 23.32 6.83
CA PRO A 43 -29.21 22.38 6.77
C PRO A 43 -29.16 21.57 5.47
N LEU A 44 -29.50 20.26 5.54
CA LEU A 44 -29.53 19.41 4.36
C LEU A 44 -30.44 19.92 3.24
N SER A 45 -31.55 20.58 3.62
CA SER A 45 -32.51 21.19 2.69
C SER A 45 -31.98 22.43 1.95
N GLU A 46 -30.90 23.03 2.46
CA GLU A 46 -30.28 24.24 1.89
C GLU A 46 -28.96 23.95 1.16
N LEU A 47 -28.51 22.67 1.17
CA LEU A 47 -27.28 22.26 0.53
C LEU A 47 -27.47 22.13 -0.99
N THR A 48 -27.03 23.16 -1.73
CA THR A 48 -27.15 23.25 -3.19
C THR A 48 -25.84 22.85 -3.90
N SER A 49 -25.92 22.64 -5.23
CA SER A 49 -24.74 22.38 -6.06
C SER A 49 -23.75 23.54 -6.07
N GLU A 50 -24.23 24.77 -5.97
CA GLU A 50 -23.39 25.97 -5.91
C GLU A 50 -22.55 25.96 -4.64
N ILE A 51 -23.15 25.71 -3.48
CA ILE A 51 -22.45 25.63 -2.17
C ILE A 51 -21.41 24.51 -2.18
N VAL A 52 -21.76 23.33 -2.71
CA VAL A 52 -20.80 22.21 -2.82
C VAL A 52 -19.66 22.56 -3.79
N GLY A 53 -19.96 23.27 -4.88
CA GLY A 53 -18.96 23.74 -5.84
C GLY A 53 -17.96 24.72 -5.24
N GLU A 54 -18.44 25.73 -4.53
CA GLU A 54 -17.61 26.71 -3.81
C GLU A 54 -16.69 26.01 -2.78
N PHE A 55 -17.26 25.11 -2.00
CA PHE A 55 -16.49 24.28 -1.04
C PHE A 55 -15.37 23.49 -1.72
N LEU A 56 -15.68 22.80 -2.81
CA LEU A 56 -14.67 21.99 -3.52
C LEU A 56 -13.56 22.86 -4.10
N GLU A 57 -13.91 24.04 -4.64
CA GLU A 57 -12.92 24.98 -5.17
C GLU A 57 -12.06 25.60 -4.07
N GLU A 58 -12.65 25.95 -2.93
CA GLU A 58 -11.92 26.42 -1.75
C GLU A 58 -10.91 25.38 -1.27
N ARG A 59 -11.32 24.09 -1.13
CA ARG A 59 -10.42 23.01 -0.74
C ARG A 59 -9.32 22.79 -1.76
N ARG A 60 -9.60 22.90 -3.04
CA ARG A 60 -8.62 22.81 -4.11
C ARG A 60 -7.55 23.90 -3.97
N ARG A 61 -7.94 25.11 -3.64
CA ARG A 61 -7.01 26.25 -3.54
C ARG A 61 -6.28 26.34 -2.20
N PHE A 62 -6.98 26.06 -1.10
CA PHE A 62 -6.51 26.38 0.24
C PHE A 62 -6.62 25.22 1.25
N GLY A 63 -7.04 24.04 0.83
CA GLY A 63 -7.37 22.93 1.74
C GLY A 63 -6.19 22.20 2.37
N ASN A 64 -4.96 22.55 2.02
CA ASN A 64 -3.77 21.89 2.55
C ASN A 64 -3.23 22.64 3.78
N HIS A 65 -3.23 21.95 4.91
CA HIS A 65 -2.77 22.52 6.19
C HIS A 65 -1.25 22.33 6.43
N ARG A 66 -0.49 21.84 5.45
CA ARG A 66 0.97 21.70 5.59
C ARG A 66 1.65 23.04 5.32
N PRO A 67 2.65 23.42 6.14
CA PRO A 67 3.43 24.64 5.88
C PRO A 67 4.00 24.65 4.46
N GLY A 68 3.81 25.75 3.74
CA GLY A 68 4.29 25.93 2.35
C GLY A 68 3.43 25.30 1.27
N SER A 69 2.29 24.70 1.62
CA SER A 69 1.31 24.15 0.67
C SER A 69 -0.01 24.93 0.75
N SER A 70 -0.62 25.22 -0.39
CA SER A 70 -1.89 25.95 -0.44
C SER A 70 -3.11 25.05 -0.66
N GLY A 71 -3.09 24.22 -1.69
CA GLY A 71 -4.22 23.42 -2.14
C GLY A 71 -4.08 21.93 -1.91
N LEU A 72 -5.18 21.21 -2.10
CA LEU A 72 -5.22 19.74 -2.05
C LEU A 72 -4.96 19.14 -3.44
N GLY A 73 -4.20 18.05 -3.48
CA GLY A 73 -4.00 17.29 -4.70
C GLY A 73 -5.29 16.61 -5.20
N GLU A 74 -5.35 16.35 -6.50
CA GLU A 74 -6.51 15.78 -7.21
C GLU A 74 -7.02 14.47 -6.56
N GLU A 75 -6.14 13.61 -6.04
CA GLU A 75 -6.53 12.35 -5.41
C GLU A 75 -7.28 12.59 -4.09
N THR A 76 -6.79 13.54 -3.28
CA THR A 76 -7.45 13.94 -2.02
C THR A 76 -8.80 14.58 -2.32
N MET A 77 -8.88 15.47 -3.32
CA MET A 77 -10.12 16.11 -3.75
C MET A 77 -11.15 15.08 -4.20
N ARG A 78 -10.72 14.09 -4.99
CA ARG A 78 -11.59 12.98 -5.42
C ARG A 78 -12.10 12.16 -4.24
N HIS A 79 -11.24 11.91 -3.25
CA HIS A 79 -11.63 11.18 -2.04
C HIS A 79 -12.67 11.96 -1.23
N ILE A 80 -12.46 13.25 -1.00
CA ILE A 80 -13.40 14.14 -0.31
C ILE A 80 -14.76 14.16 -1.02
N HIS A 81 -14.74 14.37 -2.34
CA HIS A 81 -15.96 14.42 -3.15
C HIS A 81 -16.73 13.09 -3.10
N ARG A 82 -16.02 11.94 -3.28
CA ARG A 82 -16.66 10.63 -3.25
C ARG A 82 -17.28 10.31 -1.89
N LEU A 83 -16.61 10.68 -0.80
CA LEU A 83 -17.13 10.45 0.55
C LEU A 83 -18.36 11.31 0.82
N LEU A 84 -18.33 12.60 0.44
CA LEU A 84 -19.49 13.49 0.54
C LEU A 84 -20.67 12.96 -0.29
N GLN A 85 -20.41 12.54 -1.54
CA GLN A 85 -21.42 11.97 -2.41
C GLN A 85 -22.05 10.71 -1.82
N GLN A 86 -21.23 9.80 -1.26
CA GLN A 86 -21.72 8.56 -0.63
C GLN A 86 -22.60 8.85 0.59
N CYS A 87 -22.21 9.81 1.42
CA CYS A 87 -22.98 10.23 2.58
C CYS A 87 -24.33 10.85 2.17
N LEU A 88 -24.35 11.76 1.19
CA LEU A 88 -25.58 12.39 0.70
C LEU A 88 -26.48 11.42 -0.09
N ASP A 89 -25.91 10.46 -0.80
CA ASP A 89 -26.69 9.38 -1.43
C ASP A 89 -27.44 8.52 -0.38
N GLN A 90 -26.85 8.37 0.82
CA GLN A 90 -27.55 7.72 1.93
C GLN A 90 -28.66 8.62 2.50
N ALA A 91 -28.42 9.95 2.60
CA ALA A 91 -29.44 10.89 3.05
C ALA A 91 -30.71 10.88 2.16
N ILE A 92 -30.54 10.66 0.85
CA ILE A 92 -31.67 10.46 -0.06
C ILE A 92 -32.42 9.15 0.27
N ARG A 93 -31.69 8.05 0.48
CA ARG A 93 -32.33 6.78 0.86
C ARG A 93 -33.07 6.84 2.19
N ASP A 94 -32.57 7.66 3.11
CA ASP A 94 -33.17 7.90 4.41
C ASP A 94 -34.36 8.92 4.33
N GLY A 95 -34.70 9.43 3.12
CA GLY A 95 -35.82 10.34 2.89
C GLY A 95 -35.57 11.79 3.35
N LEU A 96 -34.32 12.18 3.63
CA LEU A 96 -33.97 13.50 4.16
C LEU A 96 -33.65 14.52 3.06
N MET A 97 -33.42 14.06 1.84
CA MET A 97 -33.11 14.87 0.66
C MET A 97 -33.76 14.25 -0.58
N SER A 98 -34.12 15.10 -1.55
CA SER A 98 -34.67 14.66 -2.85
C SER A 98 -33.58 14.42 -3.91
N ASP A 99 -32.48 15.14 -3.83
CA ASP A 99 -31.35 15.05 -4.77
C ASP A 99 -30.01 15.23 -4.06
N ASN A 100 -28.93 14.77 -4.70
CA ASN A 100 -27.57 14.88 -4.19
C ASN A 100 -26.79 15.95 -4.95
N PRO A 101 -26.56 17.14 -4.36
CA PRO A 101 -25.87 18.24 -5.02
C PRO A 101 -24.41 17.93 -5.37
N ALA A 102 -23.76 16.96 -4.71
CA ALA A 102 -22.42 16.56 -5.05
C ALA A 102 -22.32 15.80 -6.38
N ARG A 103 -23.42 15.28 -6.93
CA ARG A 103 -23.43 14.58 -8.23
C ARG A 103 -23.21 15.50 -9.44
N ALA A 104 -23.39 16.82 -9.27
CA ALA A 104 -23.11 17.82 -10.30
C ALA A 104 -21.61 17.83 -10.70
N PHE A 105 -20.73 17.37 -9.82
CA PHE A 105 -19.29 17.40 -10.04
C PHE A 105 -18.75 16.04 -10.45
N ARG A 106 -17.78 16.05 -11.36
CA ARG A 106 -17.11 14.84 -11.82
C ARG A 106 -15.60 15.03 -11.78
N TYR A 107 -14.91 14.07 -11.21
CA TYR A 107 -13.46 14.00 -11.26
C TYR A 107 -13.01 12.98 -12.29
N SER A 108 -12.02 13.33 -13.10
CA SER A 108 -11.42 12.42 -14.06
C SER A 108 -10.83 11.19 -13.33
N LYS A 109 -10.77 10.05 -14.01
CA LYS A 109 -10.08 8.87 -13.44
C LYS A 109 -8.64 9.25 -13.11
N PRO A 110 -8.08 8.73 -11.98
CA PRO A 110 -6.69 8.98 -11.63
C PRO A 110 -5.79 8.57 -12.79
N LYS A 111 -4.82 9.42 -13.12
CA LYS A 111 -3.74 8.98 -13.98
C LYS A 111 -3.06 7.82 -13.23
N LYS A 112 -2.90 6.68 -13.92
CA LYS A 112 -2.13 5.57 -13.35
C LYS A 112 -0.73 6.10 -13.03
N VAL A 113 -0.41 6.20 -11.74
CA VAL A 113 0.95 6.51 -11.32
C VAL A 113 1.78 5.27 -11.65
N ASN A 114 2.79 5.47 -12.46
CA ASN A 114 3.74 4.41 -12.74
C ASN A 114 4.50 4.12 -11.44
N ALA A 115 4.42 2.89 -10.94
CA ALA A 115 5.32 2.47 -9.89
C ALA A 115 6.75 2.46 -10.47
N ASN A 116 7.71 2.90 -9.71
CA ASN A 116 9.11 2.67 -10.03
C ASN A 116 9.44 1.24 -9.58
N VAL A 117 9.97 0.44 -10.50
CA VAL A 117 10.37 -0.94 -10.26
C VAL A 117 11.89 -0.96 -10.27
N LEU A 118 12.48 -1.60 -9.28
CA LEU A 118 13.93 -1.80 -9.23
C LEU A 118 14.36 -2.73 -10.35
N THR A 119 15.43 -2.38 -11.04
CA THR A 119 16.17 -3.30 -11.89
C THR A 119 16.86 -4.35 -11.02
N PRO A 120 17.32 -5.49 -11.58
CA PRO A 120 18.06 -6.47 -10.82
C PRO A 120 19.32 -5.94 -10.12
N LEU A 121 20.07 -5.02 -10.76
CA LEU A 121 21.23 -4.36 -10.14
C LEU A 121 20.82 -3.44 -8.98
N GLU A 122 19.80 -2.61 -9.19
CA GLU A 122 19.27 -1.76 -8.11
C GLU A 122 18.72 -2.58 -6.94
N MET A 123 18.22 -3.78 -7.21
CA MET A 123 17.76 -4.71 -6.17
C MET A 123 18.93 -5.25 -5.36
N GLU A 124 20.07 -5.57 -6.00
CA GLU A 124 21.31 -5.97 -5.33
C GLU A 124 21.82 -4.86 -4.42
N ASP A 125 21.98 -3.64 -4.95
CA ASP A 125 22.39 -2.46 -4.18
C ASP A 125 21.46 -2.19 -2.99
N TYR A 126 20.16 -2.37 -3.19
CA TYR A 126 19.15 -2.23 -2.15
C TYR A 126 19.32 -3.26 -1.03
N LEU A 127 19.54 -4.55 -1.38
CA LEU A 127 19.69 -5.63 -0.41
C LEU A 127 21.02 -5.57 0.33
N ASP A 128 22.11 -5.26 -0.34
CA ASP A 128 23.43 -5.05 0.28
C ASP A 128 23.40 -3.90 1.28
N THR A 129 22.69 -2.82 0.92
CA THR A 129 22.51 -1.70 1.84
C THR A 129 21.60 -2.09 3.01
N ALA A 130 20.55 -2.87 2.78
CA ALA A 130 19.69 -3.40 3.84
C ALA A 130 20.48 -4.30 4.81
N GLU A 131 21.45 -5.08 4.30
CA GLU A 131 22.35 -5.89 5.13
C GLU A 131 23.25 -5.02 6.00
N ARG A 132 23.93 -4.02 5.41
CA ARG A 132 24.79 -3.08 6.17
C ARG A 132 24.03 -2.36 7.28
N LEU A 133 22.74 -2.07 7.07
CA LEU A 133 21.87 -1.42 8.05
C LEU A 133 21.21 -2.42 9.02
N GLY A 134 21.46 -3.71 8.88
CA GLY A 134 20.90 -4.76 9.75
C GLY A 134 19.42 -5.08 9.52
N HIS A 135 18.91 -4.80 8.32
CA HIS A 135 17.49 -4.96 7.96
C HIS A 135 17.23 -5.98 6.87
N LEU A 136 18.28 -6.71 6.41
CA LEU A 136 18.20 -7.64 5.28
C LEU A 136 17.05 -8.65 5.38
N PRO A 137 16.82 -9.36 6.51
CA PRO A 137 15.78 -10.40 6.56
C PRO A 137 14.39 -9.87 6.24
N MET A 138 14.06 -8.68 6.78
CA MET A 138 12.77 -8.04 6.59
C MET A 138 12.56 -7.61 5.14
N PHE A 139 13.55 -6.93 4.54
CA PHE A 139 13.40 -6.36 3.19
C PHE A 139 13.63 -7.40 2.10
N MET A 140 14.47 -8.41 2.34
CA MET A 140 14.57 -9.59 1.49
C MET A 140 13.21 -10.28 1.37
N LEU A 141 12.55 -10.56 2.50
CA LEU A 141 11.23 -11.18 2.50
C LEU A 141 10.17 -10.29 1.84
N ALA A 142 10.19 -8.98 2.09
CA ALA A 142 9.27 -8.04 1.44
C ALA A 142 9.42 -8.05 -0.09
N LEU A 143 10.65 -8.11 -0.57
CA LEU A 143 10.99 -8.06 -1.99
C LEU A 143 10.70 -9.38 -2.69
N THR A 144 11.05 -10.53 -2.08
CA THR A 144 10.90 -11.86 -2.71
C THR A 144 9.48 -12.42 -2.60
N ALA A 145 8.78 -12.16 -1.51
CA ALA A 145 7.42 -12.64 -1.26
C ALA A 145 6.31 -11.66 -1.66
N GLY A 146 6.67 -10.44 -2.06
CA GLY A 146 5.72 -9.41 -2.47
C GLY A 146 4.68 -9.03 -1.41
N LEU A 147 5.05 -9.06 -0.13
CA LEU A 147 4.15 -8.82 0.99
C LEU A 147 3.69 -7.35 1.06
N ARG A 148 2.44 -7.17 1.51
CA ARG A 148 1.99 -5.85 1.94
C ARG A 148 2.69 -5.47 3.24
N GLN A 149 2.95 -4.18 3.46
CA GLN A 149 3.61 -3.70 4.68
C GLN A 149 2.92 -4.19 5.98
N GLY A 150 1.59 -4.19 5.99
CA GLY A 150 0.83 -4.67 7.14
C GLY A 150 0.95 -6.17 7.37
N GLU A 151 1.05 -6.97 6.31
CA GLU A 151 1.29 -8.41 6.37
C GLU A 151 2.69 -8.69 6.93
N LEU A 152 3.71 -8.02 6.40
CA LEU A 152 5.11 -8.18 6.83
C LEU A 152 5.29 -7.98 8.35
N ILE A 153 4.70 -6.92 8.92
CA ILE A 153 4.83 -6.63 10.36
C ILE A 153 3.93 -7.48 11.26
N ALA A 154 3.01 -8.25 10.67
CA ALA A 154 2.14 -9.17 11.40
C ALA A 154 2.71 -10.59 11.50
N LEU A 155 3.71 -10.94 10.68
CA LEU A 155 4.26 -12.29 10.60
C LEU A 155 4.76 -12.81 11.94
N LYS A 156 4.39 -14.05 12.22
CA LYS A 156 4.78 -14.82 13.40
C LYS A 156 5.72 -15.95 12.99
N TRP A 157 6.58 -16.41 13.88
CA TRP A 157 7.44 -17.55 13.59
C TRP A 157 6.66 -18.83 13.31
N ASN A 158 5.47 -18.98 13.90
CA ASN A 158 4.58 -20.11 13.63
C ASN A 158 3.98 -20.11 12.21
N ASP A 159 4.08 -18.99 11.49
CA ASP A 159 3.63 -18.90 10.09
C ASP A 159 4.65 -19.54 9.13
N LEU A 160 5.90 -19.73 9.57
CA LEU A 160 6.99 -20.33 8.77
C LEU A 160 7.08 -21.84 9.02
N ASN A 161 6.90 -22.61 7.97
CA ASN A 161 7.24 -24.03 7.94
C ASN A 161 8.60 -24.22 7.29
N VAL A 162 9.65 -24.35 8.11
CA VAL A 162 11.04 -24.49 7.66
C VAL A 162 11.22 -25.75 6.79
N LYS A 163 10.61 -26.89 7.19
CA LYS A 163 10.75 -28.16 6.48
C LYS A 163 10.23 -28.08 5.04
N ASN A 164 9.08 -27.45 4.86
CA ASN A 164 8.43 -27.31 3.56
C ASN A 164 8.80 -26.01 2.86
N ARG A 165 9.58 -25.14 3.50
CA ARG A 165 9.93 -23.80 3.01
C ARG A 165 8.72 -22.95 2.65
N THR A 166 7.66 -23.04 3.45
CA THR A 166 6.42 -22.30 3.19
C THR A 166 6.12 -21.28 4.27
N LEU A 167 5.57 -20.15 3.84
CA LEU A 167 5.11 -19.08 4.69
C LEU A 167 3.62 -18.87 4.50
N THR A 168 2.85 -18.92 5.59
CA THR A 168 1.42 -18.65 5.59
C THR A 168 1.15 -17.20 5.99
N ILE A 169 0.43 -16.47 5.19
CA ILE A 169 0.03 -15.08 5.43
C ILE A 169 -1.46 -15.07 5.72
N SER A 170 -1.86 -14.77 6.95
CA SER A 170 -3.25 -14.77 7.40
C SER A 170 -3.66 -13.47 8.11
N GLU A 171 -2.71 -12.65 8.49
CA GLU A 171 -2.91 -11.46 9.31
C GLU A 171 -2.22 -10.24 8.72
N GLN A 172 -2.66 -9.07 9.14
CA GLN A 172 -2.01 -7.81 8.84
C GLN A 172 -2.18 -6.83 10.00
N ARG A 173 -1.26 -5.88 10.14
CA ARG A 173 -1.28 -4.84 11.15
C ARG A 173 -1.36 -3.46 10.54
N SER A 174 -2.08 -2.58 11.21
CA SER A 174 -2.19 -1.17 10.87
C SER A 174 -2.20 -0.32 12.14
N VAL A 175 -2.07 0.99 11.99
CA VAL A 175 -2.17 1.93 13.12
C VAL A 175 -3.55 2.58 13.09
N GLU A 176 -4.29 2.41 14.19
CA GLU A 176 -5.54 3.12 14.44
C GLU A 176 -5.43 3.87 15.78
N ARG A 177 -5.84 5.14 15.80
CA ARG A 177 -5.81 6.00 17.00
C ARG A 177 -4.47 5.97 17.76
N ARG A 178 -3.35 5.86 17.04
CA ARG A 178 -1.97 5.68 17.56
C ARG A 178 -1.66 4.31 18.16
N GLU A 179 -2.56 3.35 18.06
CA GLU A 179 -2.37 1.96 18.47
C GLU A 179 -2.14 1.07 17.25
N LEU A 180 -1.33 0.04 17.42
CA LEU A 180 -1.10 -0.98 16.40
C LEU A 180 -2.17 -2.05 16.54
N ILE A 181 -3.04 -2.17 15.52
CA ILE A 181 -4.15 -3.11 15.48
C ILE A 181 -3.86 -4.23 14.51
N GLU A 182 -4.10 -5.46 14.93
CA GLU A 182 -4.02 -6.67 14.14
C GLU A 182 -5.40 -7.07 13.64
N TYR A 183 -5.50 -7.47 12.38
CA TYR A 183 -6.75 -7.98 11.79
C TYR A 183 -6.45 -8.98 10.67
N GLY A 184 -7.42 -9.87 10.39
CA GLY A 184 -7.27 -10.90 9.39
C GLY A 184 -7.00 -10.37 7.98
N SER A 185 -6.22 -11.12 7.24
CA SER A 185 -5.98 -10.95 5.81
C SER A 185 -6.53 -12.14 5.05
N GLU A 186 -6.60 -12.06 3.72
CA GLU A 186 -6.86 -13.22 2.88
C GLU A 186 -5.73 -14.25 3.06
N THR A 187 -6.07 -15.42 3.60
CA THR A 187 -5.09 -16.45 3.92
C THR A 187 -4.53 -17.06 2.65
N ARG A 188 -3.21 -17.08 2.57
CA ARG A 188 -2.46 -17.73 1.50
C ARG A 188 -1.15 -18.29 2.00
N THR A 189 -0.69 -19.36 1.36
CA THR A 189 0.62 -19.97 1.61
C THR A 189 1.48 -19.79 0.37
N ILE A 190 2.71 -19.34 0.58
CA ILE A 190 3.72 -19.15 -0.46
C ILE A 190 4.95 -20.00 -0.16
N THR A 191 5.64 -20.42 -1.19
CA THR A 191 6.95 -21.09 -1.07
C THR A 191 8.04 -20.02 -1.03
N LEU A 192 9.07 -20.25 -0.24
CA LEU A 192 10.25 -19.39 -0.13
C LEU A 192 11.49 -20.11 -0.68
N ALA A 193 12.41 -19.36 -1.25
CA ALA A 193 13.74 -19.87 -1.58
C ALA A 193 14.48 -20.32 -0.31
N SER A 194 15.38 -21.29 -0.44
CA SER A 194 16.17 -21.82 0.69
C SER A 194 16.95 -20.73 1.40
N GLU A 195 17.57 -19.85 0.65
CA GLU A 195 18.39 -18.73 1.13
C GLU A 195 17.58 -17.77 2.00
N VAL A 196 16.32 -17.53 1.63
CA VAL A 196 15.40 -16.70 2.44
C VAL A 196 15.03 -17.38 3.75
N VAL A 197 14.80 -18.70 3.70
CA VAL A 197 14.49 -19.48 4.90
C VAL A 197 15.69 -19.52 5.85
N ASP A 198 16.90 -19.74 5.33
CA ASP A 198 18.14 -19.76 6.12
C ASP A 198 18.37 -18.40 6.80
N LEU A 199 18.17 -17.31 6.07
CA LEU A 199 18.24 -15.96 6.60
C LEU A 199 17.23 -15.72 7.72
N LEU A 200 16.00 -16.22 7.57
CA LEU A 200 14.97 -16.12 8.62
C LEU A 200 15.32 -16.97 9.85
N ILE A 201 15.91 -18.15 9.67
CA ILE A 201 16.40 -18.99 10.79
C ILE A 201 17.48 -18.24 11.58
N MET A 202 18.44 -17.61 10.89
CA MET A 202 19.46 -16.78 11.53
C MET A 202 18.86 -15.58 12.28
N GLU A 203 17.84 -14.97 11.74
CA GLU A 203 17.12 -13.87 12.40
C GLU A 203 16.37 -14.34 13.65
N HIS A 204 15.70 -15.51 13.58
CA HIS A 204 15.03 -16.12 14.74
C HIS A 204 16.00 -16.40 15.88
N ALA A 205 17.21 -16.85 15.58
CA ALA A 205 18.23 -17.15 16.60
C ALA A 205 18.65 -15.92 17.42
N LYS A 206 18.45 -14.69 16.90
CA LYS A 206 18.74 -13.45 17.64
C LYS A 206 17.73 -13.17 18.76
N ASN A 207 16.49 -13.64 18.61
CA ASN A 207 15.42 -13.49 19.61
C ASN A 207 14.43 -14.68 19.57
N PRO A 208 14.84 -15.86 20.05
CA PRO A 208 14.06 -17.10 19.86
C PRO A 208 12.74 -17.11 20.65
N ASN A 209 12.59 -16.25 21.63
CA ASN A 209 11.37 -16.16 22.45
C ASN A 209 10.33 -15.17 21.85
N SER A 210 10.67 -14.45 20.80
CA SER A 210 9.72 -13.54 20.14
C SER A 210 8.66 -14.33 19.39
N PRO A 211 7.37 -14.05 19.57
CA PRO A 211 6.33 -14.64 18.73
C PRO A 211 6.33 -14.06 17.31
N LEU A 212 6.79 -12.81 17.14
CA LEU A 212 6.83 -12.10 15.86
C LEU A 212 8.19 -12.24 15.19
N MET A 213 8.19 -12.33 13.86
CA MET A 213 9.43 -12.37 13.07
C MET A 213 10.23 -11.08 13.19
N PHE A 214 9.55 -9.93 13.17
CA PHE A 214 10.21 -8.62 13.15
C PHE A 214 9.76 -7.74 14.32
N MET A 215 10.67 -7.51 15.23
CA MET A 215 10.46 -6.65 16.40
C MET A 215 11.59 -5.65 16.54
N HIS A 216 11.26 -4.48 17.10
CA HIS A 216 12.26 -3.47 17.39
C HIS A 216 13.20 -3.96 18.50
N PRO A 217 14.52 -4.07 18.27
CA PRO A 217 15.44 -4.76 19.18
C PRO A 217 15.50 -4.15 20.57
N ALA A 218 15.46 -2.82 20.66
CA ALA A 218 15.57 -2.13 21.95
C ALA A 218 14.26 -2.08 22.74
N THR A 219 13.10 -2.01 22.06
CA THR A 219 11.81 -1.83 22.74
C THR A 219 11.01 -3.13 22.87
N GLN A 220 11.42 -4.18 22.16
CA GLN A 220 10.70 -5.46 22.08
C GLN A 220 9.22 -5.28 21.68
N ARG A 221 8.93 -4.24 20.88
CA ARG A 221 7.59 -3.96 20.34
C ARG A 221 7.56 -4.24 18.84
N PRO A 222 6.40 -4.59 18.31
CA PRO A 222 6.22 -4.71 16.87
C PRO A 222 6.61 -3.42 16.13
N TYR A 223 7.21 -3.53 14.97
CA TYR A 223 7.42 -2.37 14.12
C TYR A 223 6.08 -1.73 13.70
N SER A 224 6.03 -0.41 13.73
CA SER A 224 4.91 0.32 13.10
C SER A 224 5.13 0.46 11.59
N PRO A 225 4.05 0.62 10.79
CA PRO A 225 4.20 0.91 9.36
C PRO A 225 5.06 2.12 9.06
N GLN A 226 5.05 3.12 9.93
CA GLN A 226 5.87 4.33 9.78
C GLN A 226 7.36 4.04 9.98
N MET A 227 7.71 3.17 10.94
CA MET A 227 9.11 2.78 11.16
C MET A 227 9.65 2.00 9.96
N VAL A 228 8.90 1.04 9.45
CA VAL A 228 9.30 0.27 8.27
C VAL A 228 9.52 1.18 7.06
N ARG A 229 8.65 2.18 6.86
CA ARG A 229 8.85 3.19 5.80
C ARG A 229 10.10 4.05 6.01
N ARG A 230 10.43 4.40 7.25
CA ARG A 230 11.67 5.13 7.54
C ARG A 230 12.90 4.30 7.19
N MET A 231 12.94 3.03 7.61
CA MET A 231 14.03 2.10 7.29
C MET A 231 14.16 1.92 5.78
N HIS A 232 13.05 1.72 5.06
CA HIS A 232 13.04 1.64 3.61
C HIS A 232 13.61 2.91 2.95
N ASN A 233 13.18 4.10 3.38
CA ASN A 233 13.67 5.36 2.83
C ASN A 233 15.16 5.58 3.15
N GLU A 234 15.64 5.11 4.28
CA GLU A 234 17.05 5.14 4.65
C GLU A 234 17.87 4.24 3.72
N ILE A 235 17.42 3.00 3.47
CA ILE A 235 18.05 2.07 2.53
C ILE A 235 18.13 2.71 1.13
N ILE A 236 17.04 3.25 0.60
CA ILE A 236 17.00 3.91 -0.71
C ILE A 236 18.01 5.03 -0.80
N LYS A 237 18.06 5.88 0.23
CA LYS A 237 18.98 7.02 0.29
C LYS A 237 20.45 6.58 0.34
N GLU A 238 20.79 5.62 1.21
CA GLU A 238 22.14 5.12 1.41
C GLU A 238 22.64 4.27 0.23
N ALA A 239 21.73 3.63 -0.50
CA ALA A 239 22.04 2.92 -1.76
C ALA A 239 22.16 3.87 -2.96
N GLY A 240 21.83 5.16 -2.81
CA GLY A 240 21.88 6.13 -3.92
C GLY A 240 20.83 5.88 -5.00
N LEU A 241 19.74 5.17 -4.67
CA LEU A 241 18.70 4.80 -5.61
C LEU A 241 17.64 5.89 -5.76
N ASP A 242 17.02 5.94 -6.93
CA ASP A 242 15.85 6.77 -7.14
C ASP A 242 14.73 6.41 -6.16
N HIS A 243 13.98 7.42 -5.71
CA HIS A 243 12.92 7.21 -4.72
C HIS A 243 11.84 6.26 -5.25
N ILE A 244 11.67 5.14 -4.56
CA ILE A 244 10.53 4.23 -4.68
C ILE A 244 9.77 4.16 -3.35
N ARG A 245 8.49 3.85 -3.42
CA ARG A 245 7.67 3.64 -2.22
C ARG A 245 7.86 2.21 -1.71
N PHE A 246 7.65 1.96 -0.43
CA PHE A 246 7.66 0.59 0.10
C PHE A 246 6.76 -0.38 -0.70
N THR A 247 5.60 0.09 -1.16
CA THR A 247 4.68 -0.72 -1.99
C THR A 247 5.30 -1.10 -3.34
N ASP A 248 6.26 -0.34 -3.83
CA ASP A 248 6.92 -0.59 -5.11
C ASP A 248 7.88 -1.79 -5.03
N LEU A 249 8.30 -2.24 -3.82
CA LEU A 249 9.00 -3.52 -3.63
C LEU A 249 8.12 -4.70 -4.07
N ARG A 250 6.84 -4.67 -3.73
CA ARG A 250 5.86 -5.67 -4.20
C ARG A 250 5.64 -5.59 -5.71
N HIS A 251 5.68 -4.39 -6.28
CA HIS A 251 5.61 -4.22 -7.74
C HIS A 251 6.88 -4.77 -8.41
N THR A 252 8.05 -4.56 -7.81
CA THR A 252 9.32 -5.14 -8.27
C THR A 252 9.23 -6.67 -8.27
N CYS A 253 8.85 -7.28 -7.14
CA CYS A 253 8.62 -8.73 -7.05
C CYS A 253 7.71 -9.24 -8.17
N ALA A 254 6.57 -8.59 -8.37
CA ALA A 254 5.59 -9.02 -9.37
C ALA A 254 6.10 -8.94 -10.80
N VAL A 255 6.80 -7.87 -11.16
CA VAL A 255 7.35 -7.67 -12.51
C VAL A 255 8.45 -8.68 -12.78
N LEU A 256 9.39 -8.85 -11.84
CA LEU A 256 10.49 -9.80 -11.98
C LEU A 256 9.98 -11.25 -12.03
N SER A 257 8.98 -11.61 -11.23
CA SER A 257 8.35 -12.95 -11.30
C SER A 257 7.74 -13.23 -12.68
N LEU A 258 7.05 -12.25 -13.27
CA LEU A 258 6.48 -12.40 -14.62
C LEU A 258 7.56 -12.46 -15.70
N GLN A 259 8.64 -11.70 -15.57
CA GLN A 259 9.78 -11.76 -16.50
C GLN A 259 10.46 -13.11 -16.45
N ASN A 260 10.53 -13.75 -15.28
CA ASN A 260 11.05 -15.11 -15.08
C ASN A 260 10.06 -16.21 -15.46
N GLY A 261 8.96 -15.89 -16.11
CA GLY A 261 8.01 -16.85 -16.66
C GLY A 261 6.93 -17.34 -15.70
N MET A 262 6.81 -16.75 -14.49
CA MET A 262 5.71 -17.11 -13.59
C MET A 262 4.36 -16.80 -14.23
N GLU A 263 3.42 -17.73 -14.17
CA GLU A 263 2.07 -17.50 -14.70
C GLU A 263 1.32 -16.42 -13.91
N THR A 264 0.54 -15.58 -14.62
CA THR A 264 -0.28 -14.52 -13.99
C THR A 264 -1.24 -15.04 -12.91
N LYS A 265 -1.75 -16.27 -13.05
CA LYS A 265 -2.63 -16.89 -12.05
C LYS A 265 -1.88 -17.26 -10.79
N GLU A 266 -0.67 -17.76 -10.92
CA GLU A 266 0.22 -18.12 -9.82
C GLU A 266 0.67 -16.87 -9.06
N LEU A 267 1.14 -15.85 -9.79
CA LEU A 267 1.48 -14.56 -9.21
C LEU A 267 0.27 -13.93 -8.47
N ALA A 268 -0.93 -14.02 -9.04
CA ALA A 268 -2.13 -13.52 -8.36
C ALA A 268 -2.39 -14.21 -7.02
N ARG A 269 -2.20 -15.54 -6.95
CA ARG A 269 -2.29 -16.32 -5.70
C ARG A 269 -1.21 -15.92 -4.71
N MET A 270 0.05 -15.84 -5.15
CA MET A 270 1.18 -15.42 -4.33
C MET A 270 0.95 -14.04 -3.71
N LEU A 271 0.49 -13.09 -4.51
CA LEU A 271 0.22 -11.73 -4.07
C LEU A 271 -1.09 -11.59 -3.26
N GLY A 272 -1.99 -12.57 -3.24
CA GLY A 272 -3.31 -12.45 -2.63
C GLY A 272 -4.17 -11.40 -3.37
N HIS A 273 -4.27 -11.51 -4.70
CA HIS A 273 -5.20 -10.72 -5.49
C HIS A 273 -6.49 -11.52 -5.70
N TYR A 274 -7.62 -10.96 -5.33
CA TYR A 274 -8.94 -11.59 -5.45
C TYR A 274 -9.27 -12.05 -6.89
N ARG A 275 -8.71 -11.39 -7.92
CA ARG A 275 -8.89 -11.76 -9.33
C ARG A 275 -7.56 -11.65 -10.09
N PRO A 276 -7.21 -12.64 -10.93
CA PRO A 276 -6.02 -12.57 -11.78
C PRO A 276 -6.00 -11.36 -12.74
N SER A 277 -7.19 -10.86 -13.13
CA SER A 277 -7.31 -9.65 -13.95
C SER A 277 -6.69 -8.40 -13.30
N ILE A 278 -6.69 -8.33 -11.97
CA ILE A 278 -6.03 -7.24 -11.22
C ILE A 278 -4.52 -7.29 -11.45
N THR A 279 -3.93 -8.49 -11.38
CA THR A 279 -2.50 -8.70 -11.64
C THR A 279 -2.14 -8.27 -13.06
N ARG A 280 -2.89 -8.71 -14.06
CA ARG A 280 -2.68 -8.33 -15.45
C ARG A 280 -2.77 -6.81 -15.66
N GLN A 281 -3.85 -6.19 -15.20
CA GLN A 281 -4.08 -4.75 -15.36
C GLN A 281 -3.00 -3.90 -14.66
N ASN A 282 -2.45 -4.39 -13.55
CA ASN A 282 -1.45 -3.66 -12.81
C ASN A 282 -0.06 -3.80 -13.42
N TYR A 283 0.32 -4.98 -13.94
CA TYR A 283 1.70 -5.30 -14.26
C TYR A 283 2.00 -5.41 -15.77
N GLU A 284 1.02 -5.71 -16.63
CA GLU A 284 1.22 -5.74 -18.09
C GLU A 284 1.82 -4.43 -18.65
N PRO A 285 1.41 -3.23 -18.19
CA PRO A 285 2.02 -1.98 -18.67
C PRO A 285 3.51 -1.83 -18.30
N TYR A 286 3.97 -2.52 -17.27
CA TYR A 286 5.39 -2.51 -16.84
C TYR A 286 6.23 -3.41 -17.74
N LEU A 287 5.74 -4.61 -18.02
CA LEU A 287 6.41 -5.55 -18.94
C LEU A 287 6.64 -4.92 -20.31
N LEU A 288 5.63 -4.24 -20.84
CA LEU A 288 5.74 -3.53 -22.14
C LEU A 288 6.78 -2.39 -22.12
N ARG A 289 6.96 -1.72 -20.99
CA ARG A 289 7.95 -0.63 -20.85
C ARG A 289 9.36 -1.15 -20.65
N MET A 290 9.52 -2.22 -19.86
CA MET A 290 10.82 -2.85 -19.66
C MET A 290 11.33 -3.44 -20.97
N ALA A 291 10.48 -4.12 -21.73
CA ALA A 291 10.83 -4.59 -23.08
C ALA A 291 11.27 -3.45 -24.02
N LYS A 292 10.70 -2.23 -23.87
CA LYS A 292 11.16 -1.05 -24.63
C LYS A 292 12.51 -0.52 -24.11
N LYS A 293 12.71 -0.45 -22.80
CA LYS A 293 14.00 -0.04 -22.21
C LYS A 293 15.12 -0.99 -22.58
N GLU A 294 14.87 -2.30 -22.55
CA GLU A 294 15.84 -3.33 -22.96
C GLU A 294 16.20 -3.24 -24.46
N ALA A 295 15.25 -2.84 -25.31
CA ALA A 295 15.50 -2.63 -26.74
C ALA A 295 16.40 -1.39 -27.02
N ASP A 296 16.43 -0.42 -26.12
CA ASP A 296 17.21 0.82 -26.23
C ASP A 296 18.62 0.71 -25.62
N ILE A 297 18.98 -0.40 -24.94
CA ILE A 297 20.30 -0.64 -24.34
C ILE A 297 21.26 -1.27 -25.36
N PRO A 298 22.53 -0.81 -25.46
CA PRO A 298 23.53 -1.41 -26.36
C PRO A 298 23.75 -2.89 -26.01
N LYS A 299 23.72 -3.78 -27.01
CA LYS A 299 23.78 -5.24 -26.86
C LYS A 299 24.96 -5.79 -26.03
N GLU A 300 26.04 -5.06 -25.90
CA GLU A 300 27.24 -5.49 -25.19
C GLU A 300 27.16 -5.30 -23.66
N ALA A 301 26.42 -4.30 -23.21
CA ALA A 301 26.13 -4.10 -21.78
C ALA A 301 25.07 -5.09 -21.29
N THR A 302 24.07 -5.36 -22.11
CA THR A 302 22.90 -6.19 -21.81
C THR A 302 23.25 -7.64 -21.45
N GLN A 303 24.28 -8.25 -22.06
CA GLN A 303 24.58 -9.68 -21.81
C GLN A 303 25.18 -9.94 -20.43
N ARG A 304 26.01 -9.06 -19.90
CA ARG A 304 26.56 -9.15 -18.53
C ARG A 304 25.51 -8.86 -17.46
N GLU A 305 24.71 -7.83 -17.67
CA GLU A 305 23.65 -7.44 -16.74
C GLU A 305 22.52 -8.45 -16.71
N LEU A 306 22.13 -9.03 -17.84
CA LEU A 306 21.16 -10.11 -17.93
C LEU A 306 21.66 -11.42 -17.29
N GLN A 307 22.95 -11.74 -17.42
CA GLN A 307 23.52 -12.93 -16.80
C GLN A 307 23.63 -12.78 -15.28
N GLN A 308 24.02 -11.60 -14.79
CA GLN A 308 24.01 -11.30 -13.35
C GLN A 308 22.58 -11.29 -12.80
N ALA A 309 21.65 -10.62 -13.49
CA ALA A 309 20.25 -10.60 -13.15
C ALA A 309 19.61 -11.99 -13.13
N ALA A 310 19.91 -12.84 -14.14
CA ALA A 310 19.44 -14.20 -14.19
C ALA A 310 19.97 -15.03 -13.00
N ASN A 311 21.24 -14.87 -12.64
CA ASN A 311 21.84 -15.58 -11.51
C ASN A 311 21.24 -15.15 -10.17
N ILE A 312 21.01 -13.83 -9.95
CA ILE A 312 20.38 -13.31 -8.72
C ILE A 312 18.93 -13.77 -8.64
N LEU A 313 18.19 -13.68 -9.74
CA LEU A 313 16.79 -14.07 -9.81
C LEU A 313 16.60 -15.59 -9.74
N GLU A 314 17.48 -16.37 -10.39
CA GLU A 314 17.50 -17.83 -10.24
C GLU A 314 17.75 -18.27 -8.81
N ASN A 315 18.59 -17.58 -8.07
CA ASN A 315 18.88 -17.91 -6.68
C ASN A 315 17.79 -17.42 -5.71
N LEU A 316 17.19 -16.25 -5.96
CA LEU A 316 16.20 -15.64 -5.06
C LEU A 316 14.75 -16.05 -5.35
N LEU A 317 14.44 -16.49 -6.58
CA LEU A 317 13.10 -16.86 -7.04
C LEU A 317 12.99 -18.35 -7.44
N LYS A 318 13.93 -19.21 -7.07
CA LYS A 318 13.77 -20.67 -7.16
C LYS A 318 12.69 -21.10 -6.17
N PHE A 319 11.46 -21.16 -6.68
CA PHE A 319 10.29 -21.70 -5.99
C PHE A 319 10.29 -23.24 -5.99
#